data_fbd96343d02a343ada4fad06a8237da0
#
_entry.id   fbd96343d02a343ada4fad06a8237da0
#
_cell.length_a   1.000
_cell.length_b   1.000
_cell.length_c   1.000
_cell.angle_alpha   90.00
_cell.angle_beta   90.00
_cell.angle_gamma   90.00
#
_symmetry.space_group_name_H-M   'P 1'
#
loop_
_entity.id
_entity.type
_entity.pdbx_description
1 polymer ?
#
loop_
_entity_poly.entity_id
_entity_poly.type
_entity_poly.pdbx_seq_one_letter_code
_entity_poly.pdbx_strand_id
1 'polypeptide(L)'
;MIEPVRVVVWLVEGTWQGCLDAAVQFVPSDAGIALLHVTPSDVGEVAEAATAGLLGRAFRAHRPIRRFEEVADQEALEILQAAATRLGRENAELVHLRGRVEREVVEAVADGVDLLVVARDGDRSRLGPHSLGHATRFIVDHAPCPVLLVWPDEPPGIESIPPLPHGPHREGP
;
A
#
# COMPACT_ATOMS: atom_id res chain seq x y z
N MET A 1 -3.03 -4.05 -33.28
CA MET A 1 -3.64 -3.19 -32.25
C MET A 1 -2.82 -3.41 -31.01
N ILE A 2 -2.17 -2.38 -30.48
CA ILE A 2 -1.41 -2.50 -29.21
C ILE A 2 -2.47 -2.37 -28.12
N GLU A 3 -2.53 -3.37 -27.22
CA GLU A 3 -3.42 -3.27 -26.07
C GLU A 3 -2.98 -2.10 -25.18
N PRO A 4 -3.92 -1.37 -24.56
CA PRO A 4 -3.58 -0.28 -23.66
C PRO A 4 -2.83 -0.82 -22.43
N VAL A 5 -1.81 -0.10 -22.02
CA VAL A 5 -1.05 -0.42 -20.80
C VAL A 5 -1.99 -0.45 -19.60
N ARG A 6 -1.92 -1.51 -18.79
CA ARG A 6 -2.73 -1.67 -17.57
C ARG A 6 -1.89 -1.39 -16.34
N VAL A 7 -2.32 -0.42 -15.57
CA VAL A 7 -1.60 0.05 -14.38
C VAL A 7 -2.47 -0.11 -13.14
N VAL A 8 -1.92 -0.68 -12.09
CA VAL A 8 -2.54 -0.70 -10.77
C VAL A 8 -1.81 0.29 -9.86
N VAL A 9 -2.55 1.17 -9.21
CA VAL A 9 -2.03 2.09 -8.19
C VAL A 9 -2.54 1.63 -6.83
N TRP A 10 -1.65 1.12 -5.99
CA TRP A 10 -2.02 0.72 -4.64
C TRP A 10 -2.05 1.93 -3.72
N LEU A 11 -3.22 2.17 -3.12
CA LEU A 11 -3.51 3.32 -2.28
C LEU A 11 -3.44 2.95 -0.81
N VAL A 12 -2.54 3.59 -0.08
CA VAL A 12 -2.40 3.48 1.38
C VAL A 12 -2.61 4.85 1.99
N GLU A 13 -3.34 4.92 3.09
CA GLU A 13 -3.58 6.16 3.82
C GLU A 13 -2.26 6.89 4.14
N GLY A 14 -2.24 8.20 3.95
CA GLY A 14 -1.07 9.05 4.18
C GLY A 14 0.04 8.97 3.12
N THR A 15 -0.11 8.13 2.06
CA THR A 15 0.91 8.01 0.99
C THR A 15 0.35 7.97 -0.42
N TRP A 16 -0.95 7.77 -0.59
CA TRP A 16 -1.60 7.56 -1.89
C TRP A 16 -1.46 8.76 -2.85
N GLN A 17 -1.34 9.99 -2.30
CA GLN A 17 -1.18 11.19 -3.13
C GLN A 17 0.08 11.11 -3.99
N GLY A 18 1.21 10.70 -3.40
CA GLY A 18 2.47 10.53 -4.13
C GLY A 18 2.39 9.46 -5.22
N CYS A 19 1.64 8.37 -4.98
CA CYS A 19 1.40 7.35 -6.01
C CYS A 19 0.63 7.93 -7.20
N LEU A 20 -0.38 8.76 -6.95
CA LEU A 20 -1.15 9.40 -8.02
C LEU A 20 -0.33 10.43 -8.80
N ASP A 21 0.44 11.25 -8.11
CA ASP A 21 1.31 12.24 -8.76
C ASP A 21 2.31 11.55 -9.68
N ALA A 22 2.90 10.44 -9.24
CA ALA A 22 3.76 9.61 -10.08
C ALA A 22 2.98 8.97 -11.25
N ALA A 23 1.78 8.46 -11.01
CA ALA A 23 0.95 7.90 -12.07
C ALA A 23 0.59 8.95 -13.13
N VAL A 24 0.25 10.16 -12.73
CA VAL A 24 -0.02 11.27 -13.67
C VAL A 24 1.23 11.64 -14.47
N GLN A 25 2.40 11.60 -13.84
CA GLN A 25 3.66 12.00 -14.46
C GLN A 25 4.23 10.95 -15.41
N PHE A 26 4.16 9.66 -15.05
CA PHE A 26 4.90 8.59 -15.73
C PHE A 26 4.02 7.62 -16.52
N VAL A 27 2.72 7.58 -16.25
CA VAL A 27 1.81 6.64 -16.93
C VAL A 27 1.15 7.32 -18.13
N PRO A 28 1.16 6.69 -19.33
CA PRO A 28 0.51 7.22 -20.52
C PRO A 28 -0.95 7.60 -20.28
N SER A 29 -1.41 8.64 -20.94
CA SER A 29 -2.78 9.16 -20.74
C SER A 29 -3.88 8.21 -21.20
N ASP A 30 -3.55 7.30 -22.12
CA ASP A 30 -4.43 6.27 -22.68
C ASP A 30 -4.36 4.93 -21.93
N ALA A 31 -3.48 4.81 -20.92
CA ALA A 31 -3.38 3.62 -20.09
C ALA A 31 -4.64 3.42 -19.23
N GLY A 32 -5.06 2.16 -19.08
CA GLY A 32 -6.07 1.76 -18.11
C GLY A 32 -5.50 1.82 -16.69
N ILE A 33 -6.16 2.54 -15.79
CA ILE A 33 -5.73 2.64 -14.39
C ILE A 33 -6.77 2.02 -13.47
N ALA A 34 -6.32 1.11 -12.60
CA ALA A 34 -7.08 0.63 -11.46
C ALA A 34 -6.51 1.23 -10.17
N LEU A 35 -7.36 1.86 -9.38
CA LEU A 35 -7.06 2.36 -8.05
C LEU A 35 -7.44 1.27 -7.04
N LEU A 36 -6.45 0.65 -6.42
CA LEU A 36 -6.63 -0.46 -5.49
C LEU A 36 -6.43 -0.01 -4.05
N HIS A 37 -7.43 -0.27 -3.21
CA HIS A 37 -7.29 -0.19 -1.76
C HIS A 37 -7.61 -1.54 -1.13
N VAL A 38 -6.83 -1.95 -0.13
CA VAL A 38 -7.02 -3.20 0.61
C VAL A 38 -7.23 -2.90 2.08
N THR A 39 -8.39 -3.27 2.61
CA THR A 39 -8.68 -3.22 4.05
C THR A 39 -8.19 -4.52 4.71
N PRO A 40 -7.32 -4.44 5.74
CA PRO A 40 -6.88 -5.63 6.46
C PRO A 40 -8.06 -6.38 7.09
N SER A 41 -8.08 -7.70 6.97
CA SER A 41 -9.14 -8.55 7.55
C SER A 41 -9.04 -8.72 9.07
N ASP A 42 -7.87 -8.43 9.65
CA ASP A 42 -7.56 -8.55 11.08
C ASP A 42 -8.01 -7.33 11.93
N VAL A 43 -8.50 -6.26 11.27
CA VAL A 43 -9.03 -5.08 12.00
C VAL A 43 -10.11 -5.47 13.02
N GLY A 44 -10.94 -6.47 12.68
CA GLY A 44 -11.95 -7.02 13.59
C GLY A 44 -11.35 -7.79 14.78
N GLU A 45 -10.32 -8.61 14.54
CA GLU A 45 -9.68 -9.44 15.58
C GLU A 45 -8.85 -8.59 16.57
N VAL A 46 -8.18 -7.56 16.09
CA VAL A 46 -7.42 -6.62 16.94
C VAL A 46 -8.36 -5.81 17.83
N ALA A 47 -9.51 -5.38 17.31
CA ALA A 47 -10.52 -4.69 18.08
C ALA A 47 -11.17 -5.60 19.15
N GLU A 48 -11.37 -6.89 18.85
CA GLU A 48 -11.84 -7.89 19.85
C GLU A 48 -10.80 -8.12 20.95
N ALA A 49 -9.54 -8.26 20.61
CA ALA A 49 -8.47 -8.46 21.58
C ALA A 49 -8.31 -7.26 22.53
N ALA A 50 -8.42 -6.03 22.00
CA ALA A 50 -8.36 -4.82 22.79
C ALA A 50 -9.55 -4.66 23.75
N THR A 51 -10.77 -5.06 23.34
CA THR A 51 -11.97 -5.00 24.17
C THR A 51 -12.10 -6.18 25.13
N ALA A 52 -11.60 -7.36 24.78
CA ALA A 52 -11.60 -8.54 25.66
C ALA A 52 -10.64 -8.40 26.85
N GLY A 53 -9.57 -7.62 26.70
CA GLY A 53 -8.63 -7.33 27.78
C GLY A 53 -9.15 -6.38 28.86
N LEU A 54 -10.14 -5.53 28.55
CA LEU A 54 -10.66 -4.51 29.47
C LEU A 54 -11.96 -4.90 30.21
N LEU A 55 -12.75 -5.82 29.68
CA LEU A 55 -14.12 -6.10 30.19
C LEU A 55 -14.42 -7.60 30.25
N GLY A 56 -13.67 -8.36 31.02
CA GLY A 56 -13.96 -9.77 31.36
C GLY A 56 -15.22 -10.37 30.75
N ARG A 57 -15.08 -11.45 30.04
CA ARG A 57 -16.00 -12.55 29.57
C ARG A 57 -17.53 -12.35 29.48
N ALA A 58 -18.09 -11.18 29.67
CA ALA A 58 -19.56 -11.00 29.84
C ALA A 58 -20.30 -10.36 28.67
N PHE A 59 -19.66 -9.92 27.59
CA PHE A 59 -20.37 -9.34 26.45
C PHE A 59 -19.96 -9.99 25.11
N ARG A 60 -20.62 -11.11 24.79
CA ARG A 60 -20.76 -11.58 23.41
C ARG A 60 -21.75 -10.69 22.67
N ALA A 61 -21.35 -9.53 22.27
CA ALA A 61 -22.13 -8.67 21.41
C ALA A 61 -21.51 -8.64 20.01
N HIS A 62 -22.09 -9.34 19.07
CA HIS A 62 -21.78 -9.33 17.63
C HIS A 62 -21.90 -7.94 16.97
N ARG A 63 -22.25 -6.91 17.72
CA ARG A 63 -22.48 -5.55 17.22
C ARG A 63 -21.20 -4.70 17.00
N PRO A 64 -20.15 -4.79 17.82
CA PRO A 64 -18.96 -3.95 17.61
C PRO A 64 -18.22 -4.26 16.31
N ILE A 65 -18.08 -5.54 15.96
CA ILE A 65 -17.29 -5.99 14.79
C ILE A 65 -17.88 -5.42 13.49
N ARG A 66 -19.19 -5.59 13.27
CA ARG A 66 -19.87 -5.06 12.08
C ARG A 66 -19.71 -3.55 11.92
N ARG A 67 -19.72 -2.81 13.01
CA ARG A 67 -19.58 -1.36 12.97
C ARG A 67 -18.16 -0.92 12.61
N PHE A 68 -17.14 -1.65 13.04
CA PHE A 68 -15.74 -1.39 12.64
C PHE A 68 -15.52 -1.75 11.17
N GLU A 69 -16.08 -2.85 10.71
CA GLU A 69 -16.04 -3.23 9.29
C GLU A 69 -16.72 -2.19 8.39
N GLU A 70 -17.92 -1.72 8.79
CA GLU A 70 -18.65 -0.68 8.05
C GLU A 70 -17.88 0.65 7.99
N VAL A 71 -17.21 1.04 9.07
CA VAL A 71 -16.37 2.25 9.11
C VAL A 71 -15.15 2.09 8.21
N ALA A 72 -14.46 0.95 8.28
CA ALA A 72 -13.29 0.68 7.44
C ALA A 72 -13.65 0.63 5.95
N ASP A 73 -14.83 0.11 5.59
CA ASP A 73 -15.31 0.16 4.21
C ASP A 73 -15.61 1.58 3.75
N GLN A 74 -16.21 2.38 4.63
CA GLN A 74 -16.50 3.78 4.32
C GLN A 74 -15.22 4.57 4.09
N GLU A 75 -14.21 4.40 4.94
CA GLU A 75 -12.90 5.03 4.79
C GLU A 75 -12.19 4.60 3.49
N ALA A 76 -12.27 3.31 3.15
CA ALA A 76 -11.74 2.79 1.90
C ALA A 76 -12.39 3.45 0.68
N LEU A 77 -13.72 3.58 0.68
CA LEU A 77 -14.45 4.24 -0.40
C LEU A 77 -14.11 5.73 -0.50
N GLU A 78 -13.92 6.42 0.62
CA GLU A 78 -13.52 7.82 0.64
C GLU A 78 -12.12 8.02 0.04
N ILE A 79 -11.16 7.14 0.37
CA ILE A 79 -9.82 7.17 -0.23
C ILE A 79 -9.90 6.95 -1.75
N LEU A 80 -10.63 5.92 -2.19
CA LEU A 80 -10.79 5.61 -3.61
C LEU A 80 -11.45 6.75 -4.39
N GLN A 81 -12.50 7.36 -3.86
CA GLN A 81 -13.18 8.49 -4.49
C GLN A 81 -12.31 9.75 -4.53
N ALA A 82 -11.60 10.06 -3.44
CA ALA A 82 -10.67 11.17 -3.39
C ALA A 82 -9.52 10.98 -4.40
N ALA A 83 -9.00 9.75 -4.50
CA ALA A 83 -7.97 9.38 -5.45
C ALA A 83 -8.45 9.50 -6.91
N ALA A 84 -9.64 9.02 -7.23
CA ALA A 84 -10.24 9.14 -8.56
C ALA A 84 -10.44 10.61 -8.96
N THR A 85 -10.93 11.42 -8.03
CA THR A 85 -11.10 12.87 -8.24
C THR A 85 -9.76 13.55 -8.52
N ARG A 86 -8.71 13.22 -7.74
CA ARG A 86 -7.36 13.78 -7.94
C ARG A 86 -6.73 13.31 -9.24
N LEU A 87 -6.93 12.05 -9.62
CA LEU A 87 -6.41 11.50 -10.87
C LEU A 87 -7.03 12.19 -12.09
N GLY A 88 -8.30 12.58 -12.01
CA GLY A 88 -9.02 13.30 -13.05
C GLY A 88 -9.23 12.50 -14.34
N ARG A 89 -9.18 11.15 -14.27
CA ARG A 89 -9.45 10.24 -15.41
C ARG A 89 -10.79 9.56 -15.21
N GLU A 90 -11.70 9.74 -16.15
CA GLU A 90 -13.07 9.19 -16.09
C GLU A 90 -13.12 7.65 -16.11
N ASN A 91 -12.09 7.01 -16.64
CA ASN A 91 -12.03 5.55 -16.83
C ASN A 91 -11.21 4.83 -15.75
N ALA A 92 -10.95 5.46 -14.61
CA ALA A 92 -10.26 4.80 -13.51
C ALA A 92 -11.18 3.74 -12.86
N GLU A 93 -10.72 2.50 -12.81
CA GLU A 93 -11.40 1.44 -12.08
C GLU A 93 -11.13 1.60 -10.58
N LEU A 94 -12.17 1.49 -9.73
CA LEU A 94 -12.04 1.54 -8.28
C LEU A 94 -12.18 0.13 -7.72
N VAL A 95 -11.10 -0.37 -7.10
CA VAL A 95 -11.03 -1.74 -6.58
C VAL A 95 -10.83 -1.69 -5.08
N HIS A 96 -11.81 -2.20 -4.33
CA HIS A 96 -11.71 -2.39 -2.90
C HIS A 96 -11.66 -3.89 -2.58
N LEU A 97 -10.60 -4.33 -1.92
CA LEU A 97 -10.42 -5.70 -1.46
C LEU A 97 -10.33 -5.75 0.06
N ARG A 98 -10.63 -6.91 0.62
CA ARG A 98 -10.43 -7.22 2.03
C ARG A 98 -9.60 -8.47 2.16
N GLY A 99 -8.59 -8.43 3.02
CA GLY A 99 -7.77 -9.59 3.22
C GLY A 99 -6.42 -9.25 3.83
N ARG A 100 -5.50 -10.15 3.61
CA ARG A 100 -4.10 -9.93 3.96
C ARG A 100 -3.45 -9.04 2.90
N VAL A 101 -3.21 -7.79 3.27
CA VAL A 101 -2.85 -6.70 2.36
C VAL A 101 -1.81 -7.10 1.31
N GLU A 102 -0.68 -7.65 1.74
CA GLU A 102 0.41 -8.01 0.85
C GLU A 102 0.05 -9.12 -0.15
N ARG A 103 -0.87 -10.02 0.22
CA ARG A 103 -1.35 -11.08 -0.67
C ARG A 103 -2.36 -10.56 -1.66
N GLU A 104 -3.35 -9.82 -1.19
CA GLU A 104 -4.39 -9.25 -2.03
C GLU A 104 -3.80 -8.35 -3.13
N VAL A 105 -2.78 -7.55 -2.80
CA VAL A 105 -2.12 -6.70 -3.80
C VAL A 105 -1.37 -7.55 -4.84
N VAL A 106 -0.60 -8.56 -4.41
CA VAL A 106 0.13 -9.43 -5.34
C VAL A 106 -0.82 -10.23 -6.22
N GLU A 107 -1.92 -10.74 -5.67
CA GLU A 107 -2.96 -11.47 -6.43
C GLU A 107 -3.68 -10.53 -7.43
N ALA A 108 -3.96 -9.29 -7.04
CA ALA A 108 -4.60 -8.32 -7.92
C ALA A 108 -3.75 -7.93 -9.15
N VAL A 109 -2.43 -8.11 -9.09
CA VAL A 109 -1.52 -7.80 -10.22
C VAL A 109 -0.98 -9.06 -10.91
N ALA A 110 -1.49 -10.24 -10.58
CA ALA A 110 -0.98 -11.50 -11.11
C ALA A 110 -1.21 -11.67 -12.62
N ASP A 111 -2.32 -11.13 -13.14
CA ASP A 111 -2.74 -11.36 -14.52
C ASP A 111 -2.89 -10.05 -15.30
N GLY A 112 -2.02 -9.87 -16.30
CA GLY A 112 -2.16 -8.84 -17.33
C GLY A 112 -2.03 -7.41 -16.81
N VAL A 113 -1.27 -7.19 -15.75
CA VAL A 113 -0.88 -5.86 -15.26
C VAL A 113 0.54 -5.56 -15.72
N ASP A 114 0.72 -4.39 -16.35
CA ASP A 114 2.00 -3.98 -16.91
C ASP A 114 2.84 -3.17 -15.92
N LEU A 115 2.20 -2.56 -14.92
CA LEU A 115 2.87 -1.73 -13.93
C LEU A 115 2.07 -1.66 -12.63
N LEU A 116 2.76 -1.85 -11.50
CA LEU A 116 2.24 -1.57 -10.17
C LEU A 116 2.93 -0.32 -9.60
N VAL A 117 2.15 0.66 -9.13
CA VAL A 117 2.64 1.86 -8.45
C VAL A 117 2.41 1.72 -6.95
N VAL A 118 3.47 1.85 -6.17
CA VAL A 118 3.44 1.75 -4.70
C VAL A 118 4.27 2.84 -4.06
N ALA A 119 3.90 3.29 -2.87
CA ALA A 119 4.67 4.25 -2.10
C ALA A 119 5.51 3.57 -1.02
N ARG A 120 6.58 4.25 -0.61
CA ARG A 120 7.31 3.93 0.62
C ARG A 120 6.46 4.32 1.82
N ASP A 121 6.19 3.39 2.70
CA ASP A 121 5.28 3.48 3.84
C ASP A 121 5.94 3.18 5.20
N GLY A 122 7.26 2.97 5.20
CA GLY A 122 8.04 2.72 6.41
C GLY A 122 8.67 3.99 7.01
N ASP A 123 9.89 3.86 7.55
CA ASP A 123 10.66 4.99 8.08
C ASP A 123 11.18 5.89 6.95
N ARG A 124 10.51 7.00 6.73
CA ARG A 124 10.81 7.97 5.66
C ARG A 124 11.86 9.00 6.04
N SER A 125 12.40 8.94 7.25
CA SER A 125 13.43 9.90 7.72
C SER A 125 14.80 9.67 7.11
N ARG A 126 15.03 8.51 6.46
CA ARG A 126 16.31 8.11 5.87
C ARG A 126 16.14 7.24 4.64
N LEU A 127 17.14 7.32 3.76
CA LEU A 127 17.22 6.42 2.61
C LEU A 127 17.58 4.99 3.08
N GLY A 128 17.04 4.01 2.37
CA GLY A 128 17.39 2.61 2.61
C GLY A 128 16.17 1.70 2.86
N PRO A 129 16.42 0.43 3.20
CA PRO A 129 15.36 -0.59 3.24
C PRO A 129 14.33 -0.38 4.36
N HIS A 130 14.63 0.38 5.40
CA HIS A 130 13.68 0.70 6.46
C HIS A 130 12.56 1.65 6.02
N SER A 131 12.72 2.33 4.88
CA SER A 131 11.65 3.15 4.28
C SER A 131 10.53 2.33 3.67
N LEU A 132 10.70 1.01 3.52
CA LEU A 132 9.65 0.08 3.12
C LEU A 132 9.04 -0.55 4.37
N GLY A 133 7.74 -0.39 4.54
CA GLY A 133 6.96 -1.15 5.51
C GLY A 133 6.91 -2.64 5.14
N HIS A 134 6.33 -3.44 6.02
CA HIS A 134 6.29 -4.91 5.84
C HIS A 134 5.56 -5.30 4.55
N ALA A 135 4.36 -4.76 4.35
CA ALA A 135 3.53 -5.08 3.19
C ALA A 135 4.20 -4.63 1.89
N THR A 136 4.67 -3.37 1.84
CA THR A 136 5.35 -2.84 0.64
C THR A 136 6.60 -3.64 0.30
N ARG A 137 7.40 -4.05 1.28
CA ARG A 137 8.57 -4.91 1.04
C ARG A 137 8.18 -6.24 0.41
N PHE A 138 7.18 -6.91 0.98
CA PHE A 138 6.69 -8.18 0.45
C PHE A 138 6.19 -8.01 -1.00
N ILE A 139 5.40 -6.96 -1.27
CA ILE A 139 4.86 -6.68 -2.59
C ILE A 139 5.98 -6.44 -3.62
N VAL A 140 6.99 -5.62 -3.28
CA VAL A 140 8.12 -5.36 -4.17
C VAL A 140 8.90 -6.62 -4.50
N ASP A 141 9.05 -7.54 -3.53
CA ASP A 141 9.78 -8.80 -3.71
C ASP A 141 8.98 -9.86 -4.50
N HIS A 142 7.64 -9.78 -4.52
CA HIS A 142 6.77 -10.84 -5.05
C HIS A 142 5.87 -10.40 -6.21
N ALA A 143 5.79 -9.11 -6.54
CA ALA A 143 4.96 -8.67 -7.65
C ALA A 143 5.46 -9.28 -8.97
N PRO A 144 4.57 -9.91 -9.78
CA PRO A 144 4.95 -10.54 -11.05
C PRO A 144 5.08 -9.53 -12.21
N CYS A 145 4.92 -8.23 -11.95
CA CYS A 145 5.02 -7.15 -12.92
C CYS A 145 6.04 -6.09 -12.45
N PRO A 146 6.49 -5.19 -13.34
CA PRO A 146 7.28 -4.01 -12.97
C PRO A 146 6.64 -3.20 -11.85
N VAL A 147 7.46 -2.70 -10.92
CA VAL A 147 7.01 -1.90 -9.78
C VAL A 147 7.63 -0.52 -9.83
N LEU A 148 6.80 0.52 -9.85
CA LEU A 148 7.22 1.90 -9.64
C LEU A 148 7.10 2.24 -8.15
N LEU A 149 8.24 2.28 -7.47
CA LEU A 149 8.33 2.60 -6.06
C LEU A 149 8.60 4.10 -5.89
N VAL A 150 7.68 4.80 -5.25
CA VAL A 150 7.73 6.25 -5.11
C VAL A 150 7.97 6.70 -3.66
N TRP A 151 8.58 7.87 -3.50
CA TRP A 151 8.53 8.61 -2.25
C TRP A 151 7.23 9.40 -2.22
N PRO A 152 6.40 9.26 -1.17
CA PRO A 152 5.13 9.99 -1.08
C PRO A 152 5.32 11.48 -0.83
N ASP A 153 6.47 11.85 -0.26
CA ASP A 153 6.91 13.21 0.03
C ASP A 153 8.31 13.43 -0.53
N GLU A 154 8.91 14.58 -0.28
CA GLU A 154 10.30 14.84 -0.63
C GLU A 154 11.24 13.81 0.03
N PRO A 155 12.08 13.11 -0.76
CA PRO A 155 12.97 12.10 -0.21
C PRO A 155 14.05 12.75 0.69
N PRO A 156 14.49 12.06 1.77
CA PRO A 156 15.58 12.55 2.58
C PRO A 156 16.88 12.61 1.78
N GLY A 157 17.81 13.47 2.18
CA GLY A 157 19.08 13.63 1.52
C GLY A 157 19.97 12.37 1.59
N ILE A 158 20.97 12.31 0.71
CA ILE A 158 21.89 11.17 0.59
C ILE A 158 22.69 10.92 1.88
N GLU A 159 22.90 11.95 2.67
CA GLU A 159 23.56 11.90 3.99
C GLU A 159 22.80 11.08 5.03
N SER A 160 21.51 10.82 4.78
CA SER A 160 20.66 9.99 5.62
C SER A 160 20.96 8.48 5.47
N ILE A 161 21.77 8.08 4.50
CA ILE A 161 22.17 6.68 4.31
C ILE A 161 23.05 6.25 5.49
N PRO A 162 22.66 5.19 6.23
CA PRO A 162 23.50 4.68 7.32
C PRO A 162 24.88 4.24 6.81
N PRO A 163 25.95 4.46 7.58
CA PRO A 163 27.25 3.94 7.22
C PRO A 163 27.21 2.40 7.09
N LEU A 164 27.93 1.87 6.13
CA LEU A 164 28.05 0.41 6.00
C LEU A 164 28.56 -0.19 7.30
N PRO A 165 27.98 -1.31 7.77
CA PRO A 165 28.52 -2.04 8.91
C PRO A 165 29.96 -2.41 8.59
N HIS A 166 30.89 -2.02 9.48
CA HIS A 166 32.29 -2.39 9.34
C HIS A 166 32.34 -3.92 9.35
N GLY A 167 32.80 -4.50 8.24
CA GLY A 167 33.05 -5.93 8.18
C GLY A 167 33.99 -6.35 9.33
N PRO A 168 33.91 -7.61 9.83
CA PRO A 168 34.82 -8.09 10.84
C PRO A 168 36.27 -7.84 10.34
N HIS A 169 37.04 -7.11 11.12
CA HIS A 169 38.49 -6.98 10.89
C HIS A 169 39.02 -8.41 10.76
N ARG A 170 39.43 -8.80 9.55
CA ARG A 170 40.32 -9.96 9.38
C ARG A 170 41.63 -9.50 10.00
N GLU A 171 41.84 -9.83 11.28
CA GLU A 171 43.16 -9.90 11.84
C GLU A 171 43.90 -10.96 11.00
N GLY A 172 44.82 -10.51 10.17
CA GLY A 172 45.74 -11.39 9.46
C GLY A 172 46.71 -12.02 10.44
N PRO A 173 47.31 -13.18 10.10
CA PRO A 173 48.24 -13.91 10.94
C PRO A 173 49.54 -13.13 11.20
#